data_ceb17336e13f633bfb4133c3b0771bf3
#
_entry.id   ceb17336e13f633bfb4133c3b0771bf3
#
_cell.length_a   1.000
_cell.length_b   1.000
_cell.length_c   1.000
_cell.angle_alpha   90.00
_cell.angle_beta   90.00
_cell.angle_gamma   90.00
#
_symmetry.space_group_name_H-M   'P 1'
#
loop_
_entity.id
_entity.type
_entity.pdbx_description
1 polymer ?
#
loop_
_entity_poly.entity_id
_entity_poly.type
_entity_poly.pdbx_seq_one_letter_code
_entity_poly.pdbx_strand_id
1 'polypeptide(L)'
;MDHPAALSSELIGRESELLVFEVERGAIRKFADAVQDQTPACVRGDIAPPTFPTTFRMTIPGVTFDLARVLHGAQEYRYERPLRAGDRVRCRVRVANIYRRQGRLGEMTFLILAMDGTDESGSPVFSGTTTAILR
;
A
#
# COMPACT_ATOMS: atom_id res chain seq x y z
N MET A 1 -17.23 -25.28 -3.63
CA MET A 1 -16.92 -24.00 -3.00
C MET A 1 -15.42 -23.80 -3.02
N ASP A 2 -15.00 -22.85 -3.85
CA ASP A 2 -13.57 -22.61 -4.01
C ASP A 2 -13.05 -21.82 -2.80
N HIS A 3 -12.21 -22.47 -2.03
CA HIS A 3 -11.44 -21.76 -1.03
C HIS A 3 -10.35 -20.98 -1.76
N PRO A 4 -10.13 -19.69 -1.43
CA PRO A 4 -8.98 -19.00 -1.99
C PRO A 4 -7.73 -19.85 -1.70
N ALA A 5 -6.88 -20.00 -2.71
CA ALA A 5 -5.64 -20.72 -2.54
C ALA A 5 -4.88 -20.14 -1.34
N ALA A 6 -4.41 -21.02 -0.47
CA ALA A 6 -3.64 -20.58 0.69
C ALA A 6 -2.42 -19.81 0.21
N LEU A 7 -2.12 -18.68 0.86
CA LEU A 7 -0.93 -17.92 0.57
C LEU A 7 0.30 -18.79 0.89
N SER A 8 1.15 -19.01 -0.09
CA SER A 8 2.33 -19.85 0.05
C SER A 8 3.59 -19.09 -0.35
N SER A 9 4.74 -19.58 0.09
CA SER A 9 6.03 -18.97 -0.21
C SER A 9 6.33 -18.88 -1.71
N GLU A 10 5.62 -19.66 -2.54
CA GLU A 10 5.75 -19.61 -4.00
C GLU A 10 5.35 -18.25 -4.57
N LEU A 11 4.52 -17.50 -3.85
CA LEU A 11 4.06 -16.18 -4.27
C LEU A 11 5.10 -15.08 -4.00
N ILE A 12 6.13 -15.36 -3.21
CA ILE A 12 7.17 -14.37 -2.89
C ILE A 12 7.86 -13.91 -4.18
N GLY A 13 7.96 -12.61 -4.35
CA GLY A 13 8.53 -12.00 -5.55
C GLY A 13 7.51 -11.68 -6.65
N ARG A 14 6.27 -12.15 -6.52
CA ARG A 14 5.23 -11.85 -7.51
C ARG A 14 4.86 -10.38 -7.44
N GLU A 15 4.66 -9.77 -8.60
CA GLU A 15 4.45 -8.34 -8.73
C GLU A 15 3.10 -8.00 -9.36
N SER A 16 2.60 -6.82 -9.04
CA SER A 16 1.48 -6.21 -9.74
C SER A 16 1.92 -5.66 -11.09
N GLU A 17 0.95 -5.26 -11.91
CA GLU A 17 1.22 -4.39 -13.05
C GLU A 17 1.70 -3.03 -12.54
N LEU A 18 2.45 -2.32 -13.40
CA LEU A 18 2.79 -0.94 -13.14
C LEU A 18 1.56 -0.08 -13.37
N LEU A 19 1.15 0.67 -12.36
CA LEU A 19 0.02 1.60 -12.45
C LEU A 19 0.51 3.03 -12.25
N VAL A 20 -0.14 3.97 -12.95
CA VAL A 20 0.12 5.40 -12.79
C VAL A 20 -1.01 6.01 -12.00
N PHE A 21 -0.69 6.67 -10.90
CA PHE A 21 -1.65 7.39 -10.08
C PHE A 21 -1.42 8.89 -10.22
N GLU A 22 -2.48 9.62 -10.54
CA GLU A 22 -2.45 11.07 -10.49
C GLU A 22 -2.80 11.53 -9.08
N VAL A 23 -1.96 12.40 -8.53
CA VAL A 23 -2.20 12.97 -7.21
C VAL A 23 -3.05 14.22 -7.40
N GLU A 24 -4.33 14.09 -7.15
CA GLU A 24 -5.30 15.17 -7.39
C GLU A 24 -5.51 16.01 -6.14
N ARG A 25 -5.61 17.33 -6.33
CA ARG A 25 -5.83 18.27 -5.24
C ARG A 25 -7.07 17.94 -4.42
N GLY A 26 -8.17 17.60 -5.09
CA GLY A 26 -9.42 17.24 -4.42
C GLY A 26 -9.28 15.96 -3.58
N ALA A 27 -8.52 15.00 -4.08
CA ALA A 27 -8.26 13.76 -3.36
C ALA A 27 -7.40 14.01 -2.11
N ILE A 28 -6.39 14.88 -2.21
CA ILE A 28 -5.58 15.28 -1.06
C ILE A 28 -6.46 15.93 0.02
N ARG A 29 -7.33 16.86 -0.38
CA ARG A 29 -8.23 17.54 0.56
C ARG A 29 -9.14 16.56 1.29
N LYS A 30 -9.76 15.62 0.55
CA LYS A 30 -10.64 14.62 1.14
C LYS A 30 -9.89 13.72 2.11
N PHE A 31 -8.68 13.31 1.74
CA PHE A 31 -7.88 12.45 2.59
C PHE A 31 -7.43 13.19 3.85
N ALA A 32 -6.97 14.43 3.72
CA ALA A 32 -6.57 15.25 4.86
C ALA A 32 -7.74 15.42 5.85
N ASP A 33 -8.94 15.68 5.34
CA ASP A 33 -10.15 15.77 6.17
C ASP A 33 -10.44 14.45 6.87
N ALA A 34 -10.36 13.34 6.15
CA ALA A 34 -10.64 12.01 6.69
C ALA A 34 -9.68 11.60 7.82
N VAL A 35 -8.41 11.96 7.71
CA VAL A 35 -7.42 11.65 8.74
C VAL A 35 -7.20 12.80 9.73
N GLN A 36 -7.95 13.88 9.57
CA GLN A 36 -7.88 15.08 10.40
C GLN A 36 -6.50 15.73 10.41
N ASP A 37 -5.83 15.71 9.26
CA ASP A 37 -4.56 16.41 9.09
C ASP A 37 -4.85 17.88 8.78
N GLN A 38 -4.55 18.75 9.73
CA GLN A 38 -4.81 20.18 9.64
C GLN A 38 -3.61 20.99 9.17
N THR A 39 -2.55 20.33 8.73
CA THR A 39 -1.41 21.00 8.12
C THR A 39 -1.90 21.88 6.97
N PRO A 40 -1.59 23.19 6.95
CA PRO A 40 -2.17 24.10 5.95
C PRO A 40 -1.99 23.64 4.51
N ALA A 41 -0.80 23.13 4.14
CA ALA A 41 -0.57 22.65 2.79
C ALA A 41 -1.43 21.44 2.43
N CYS A 42 -1.72 20.56 3.40
CA CYS A 42 -2.60 19.42 3.19
C CYS A 42 -4.06 19.85 3.08
N VAL A 43 -4.50 20.78 3.91
CA VAL A 43 -5.86 21.33 3.88
C VAL A 43 -6.14 22.02 2.55
N ARG A 44 -5.15 22.73 2.00
CA ARG A 44 -5.26 23.35 0.68
C ARG A 44 -5.20 22.34 -0.46
N GLY A 45 -4.72 21.14 -0.21
CA GLY A 45 -4.54 20.12 -1.22
C GLY A 45 -3.23 20.26 -2.03
N ASP A 46 -2.27 21.01 -1.52
CA ASP A 46 -0.98 21.21 -2.20
C ASP A 46 -0.03 20.04 -1.98
N ILE A 47 -0.01 19.50 -0.77
CA ILE A 47 0.86 18.39 -0.36
C ILE A 47 -0.02 17.30 0.27
N ALA A 48 0.21 16.05 -0.12
CA ALA A 48 -0.53 14.93 0.44
C ALA A 48 -0.01 14.58 1.83
N PRO A 49 -0.92 14.21 2.78
CA PRO A 49 -0.48 13.63 4.04
C PRO A 49 0.39 12.39 3.82
N PRO A 50 1.30 12.07 4.73
CA PRO A 50 2.26 10.97 4.53
C PRO A 50 1.66 9.59 4.29
N THR A 51 0.44 9.34 4.73
CA THR A 51 -0.24 8.05 4.53
C THR A 51 -1.13 8.03 3.29
N PHE A 52 -1.10 9.08 2.48
CA PHE A 52 -1.92 9.18 1.27
C PHE A 52 -1.81 7.98 0.32
N PRO A 53 -0.62 7.33 0.16
CA PRO A 53 -0.52 6.17 -0.73
C PRO A 53 -1.36 4.96 -0.32
N THR A 54 -1.97 4.95 0.87
CA THR A 54 -2.95 3.92 1.22
C THR A 54 -4.18 3.96 0.31
N THR A 55 -4.41 5.07 -0.38
CA THR A 55 -5.49 5.21 -1.37
C THR A 55 -5.15 4.59 -2.73
N PHE A 56 -3.88 4.24 -2.96
CA PHE A 56 -3.43 3.65 -4.22
C PHE A 56 -3.77 2.17 -4.22
N ARG A 57 -4.90 1.82 -4.80
CA ARG A 57 -5.37 0.43 -4.81
C ARG A 57 -4.70 -0.35 -5.93
N MET A 58 -4.05 -1.45 -5.55
CA MET A 58 -3.33 -2.31 -6.47
C MET A 58 -3.57 -3.76 -6.10
N THR A 59 -3.57 -4.62 -7.11
CA THR A 59 -3.72 -6.07 -6.92
C THR A 59 -2.56 -6.80 -7.55
N ILE A 60 -2.17 -7.92 -6.94
CA ILE A 60 -1.13 -8.81 -7.47
C ILE A 60 -1.84 -10.07 -7.96
N PRO A 61 -1.69 -10.43 -9.26
CA PRO A 61 -2.31 -11.65 -9.78
C PRO A 61 -1.94 -12.88 -8.95
N GLY A 62 -2.93 -13.68 -8.61
CA GLY A 62 -2.73 -14.89 -7.82
C GLY A 62 -2.63 -14.68 -6.30
N VAL A 63 -2.62 -13.44 -5.85
CA VAL A 63 -2.62 -13.12 -4.42
C VAL A 63 -4.02 -12.70 -4.02
N THR A 64 -4.76 -13.62 -3.44
CA THR A 64 -6.13 -13.39 -2.99
C THR A 64 -6.28 -13.83 -1.54
N PHE A 65 -7.11 -13.13 -0.79
CA PHE A 65 -7.43 -13.47 0.59
C PHE A 65 -8.78 -12.89 0.97
N ASP A 66 -9.37 -13.48 2.01
CA ASP A 66 -10.64 -13.02 2.55
C ASP A 66 -10.41 -11.77 3.41
N LEU A 67 -10.92 -10.62 2.95
CA LEU A 67 -10.78 -9.35 3.65
C LEU A 67 -11.35 -9.39 5.07
N ALA A 68 -12.37 -10.22 5.32
CA ALA A 68 -12.94 -10.37 6.65
C ALA A 68 -11.96 -11.00 7.65
N ARG A 69 -10.90 -11.65 7.16
CA ARG A 69 -9.92 -12.34 7.98
C ARG A 69 -8.58 -11.63 8.05
N VAL A 70 -8.49 -10.42 7.50
CA VAL A 70 -7.25 -9.66 7.41
C VAL A 70 -7.20 -8.58 8.46
N LEU A 71 -6.09 -8.52 9.18
CA LEU A 71 -5.74 -7.39 10.02
C LEU A 71 -4.60 -6.62 9.35
N HIS A 72 -4.71 -5.31 9.31
CA HIS A 72 -3.60 -4.45 8.88
C HIS A 72 -2.66 -4.29 10.07
N GLY A 73 -1.57 -5.04 10.08
CA GLY A 73 -0.65 -5.10 11.23
C GLY A 73 0.30 -3.93 11.31
N ALA A 74 0.80 -3.47 10.16
CA ALA A 74 1.73 -2.34 10.10
C ALA A 74 1.75 -1.72 8.72
N GLN A 75 2.07 -0.43 8.68
CA GLN A 75 2.27 0.31 7.44
C GLN A 75 3.44 1.26 7.64
N GLU A 76 4.42 1.21 6.73
CA GLU A 76 5.57 2.08 6.75
C GLU A 76 5.71 2.74 5.38
N TYR A 77 5.99 4.05 5.36
CA TYR A 77 6.33 4.77 4.15
C TYR A 77 7.63 5.52 4.34
N ARG A 78 8.45 5.53 3.29
CA ARG A 78 9.68 6.32 3.22
C ARG A 78 9.59 7.21 2.01
N TYR A 79 9.91 8.50 2.17
CA TYR A 79 9.79 9.50 1.13
C TYR A 79 11.14 10.09 0.77
N GLU A 80 11.40 10.20 -0.53
CA GLU A 80 12.46 11.04 -1.04
C GLU A 80 11.99 12.51 -1.13
N ARG A 81 10.71 12.68 -1.39
CA ARG A 81 10.03 13.98 -1.35
C ARG A 81 8.54 13.77 -1.09
N PRO A 82 7.83 14.82 -0.63
CA PRO A 82 6.38 14.73 -0.48
C PRO A 82 5.68 14.52 -1.83
N LEU A 83 4.50 13.91 -1.80
CA LEU A 83 3.59 13.88 -2.93
C LEU A 83 2.87 15.21 -3.01
N ARG A 84 2.81 15.79 -4.20
CA ARG A 84 2.19 17.09 -4.46
C ARG A 84 1.07 16.96 -5.46
N ALA A 85 0.11 17.88 -5.39
CA ALA A 85 -0.95 17.97 -6.39
C ALA A 85 -0.35 18.08 -7.79
N GLY A 86 -0.85 17.27 -8.72
CA GLY A 86 -0.35 17.22 -10.09
C GLY A 86 0.72 16.18 -10.34
N ASP A 87 1.24 15.54 -9.31
CA ASP A 87 2.21 14.45 -9.48
C ASP A 87 1.56 13.27 -10.20
N ARG A 88 2.33 12.63 -11.07
CA ARG A 88 2.00 11.34 -11.67
C ARG A 88 3.01 10.35 -11.16
N VAL A 89 2.56 9.40 -10.36
CA VAL A 89 3.43 8.44 -9.68
C VAL A 89 3.22 7.06 -10.28
N ARG A 90 4.30 6.45 -10.70
CA ARG A 90 4.31 5.08 -11.21
C ARG A 90 4.57 4.14 -10.06
N CYS A 91 3.60 3.27 -9.79
CA CYS A 91 3.66 2.39 -8.63
C CYS A 91 3.61 0.93 -9.05
N ARG A 92 4.35 0.11 -8.34
CA ARG A 92 4.30 -1.35 -8.43
C ARG A 92 4.38 -1.91 -7.02
N VAL A 93 3.59 -2.93 -6.75
CA VAL A 93 3.63 -3.64 -5.48
C VAL A 93 4.08 -5.08 -5.73
N ARG A 94 4.86 -5.64 -4.80
CA ARG A 94 5.32 -7.02 -4.86
C ARG A 94 5.15 -7.70 -3.52
N VAL A 95 5.07 -9.02 -3.56
CA VAL A 95 5.11 -9.83 -2.35
C VAL A 95 6.56 -9.92 -1.88
N ALA A 96 6.87 -9.24 -0.79
CA ALA A 96 8.22 -9.24 -0.24
C ALA A 96 8.50 -10.48 0.62
N ASN A 97 7.49 -10.94 1.36
CA ASN A 97 7.62 -12.13 2.19
C ASN A 97 6.25 -12.69 2.55
N ILE A 98 6.21 -13.97 2.86
CA ILE A 98 5.05 -14.66 3.44
C ILE A 98 5.63 -15.63 4.47
N TYR A 99 5.14 -15.55 5.72
CA TYR A 99 5.56 -16.47 6.76
C TYR A 99 4.43 -16.73 7.74
N ARG A 100 4.56 -17.80 8.52
CA ARG A 100 3.55 -18.20 9.48
C ARG A 100 4.10 -18.15 10.89
N ARG A 101 3.21 -17.81 11.82
CA ARG A 101 3.49 -17.83 13.26
C ARG A 101 2.33 -18.45 14.00
N GLN A 102 2.65 -19.21 15.03
CA GLN A 102 1.65 -19.76 15.93
C GLN A 102 1.36 -18.76 17.04
N GLY A 103 0.11 -18.32 17.12
CA GLY A 103 -0.36 -17.41 18.18
C GLY A 103 -1.25 -18.15 19.17
N ARG A 104 -1.74 -17.42 20.18
CA ARG A 104 -2.66 -17.97 21.18
C ARG A 104 -3.96 -18.49 20.57
N LEU A 105 -4.43 -17.83 19.53
CA LEU A 105 -5.70 -18.13 18.87
C LEU A 105 -5.53 -18.98 17.61
N GLY A 106 -4.35 -19.54 17.38
CA GLY A 106 -4.06 -20.36 16.24
C GLY A 106 -2.98 -19.81 15.33
N GLU A 107 -2.88 -20.39 14.14
CA GLU A 107 -1.88 -20.00 13.15
C GLU A 107 -2.24 -18.68 12.49
N MET A 108 -1.25 -17.81 12.33
CA MET A 108 -1.36 -16.55 11.61
C MET A 108 -0.42 -16.56 10.41
N THR A 109 -0.90 -16.08 9.27
CA THR A 109 -0.07 -15.88 8.09
C THR A 109 0.23 -14.40 7.94
N PHE A 110 1.51 -14.08 7.84
CA PHE A 110 1.99 -12.70 7.63
C PHE A 110 2.33 -12.52 6.16
N LEU A 111 1.67 -11.56 5.53
CA LEU A 111 1.90 -11.18 4.15
C LEU A 111 2.55 -9.81 4.14
N ILE A 112 3.77 -9.74 3.64
CA ILE A 112 4.53 -8.49 3.56
C ILE A 112 4.53 -8.03 2.10
N LEU A 113 3.97 -6.84 1.89
CA LEU A 113 3.90 -6.22 0.57
C LEU A 113 4.82 -5.01 0.52
N ALA A 114 5.57 -4.88 -0.54
CA ALA A 114 6.44 -3.73 -0.77
C ALA A 114 5.97 -2.97 -2.02
N MET A 115 5.79 -1.66 -1.87
CA MET A 115 5.39 -0.76 -2.95
C MET A 115 6.51 0.21 -3.25
N ASP A 116 6.79 0.43 -4.52
CA ASP A 116 7.70 1.47 -4.98
C ASP A 116 6.93 2.48 -5.82
N GLY A 117 7.20 3.76 -5.62
CA GLY A 117 6.64 4.85 -6.40
C GLY A 117 7.75 5.69 -7.00
N THR A 118 7.69 5.88 -8.32
CA THR A 118 8.66 6.69 -9.06
C THR A 118 7.94 7.80 -9.83
N ASP A 119 8.67 8.86 -10.17
CA ASP A 119 8.14 9.90 -11.03
C ASP A 119 8.27 9.51 -12.52
N GLU A 120 7.86 10.41 -13.41
CA GLU A 120 7.89 10.15 -14.86
C GLU A 120 9.31 9.94 -15.40
N SER A 121 10.32 10.50 -14.71
CA SER A 121 11.72 10.30 -15.08
C SER A 121 12.33 9.01 -14.56
N GLY A 122 11.58 8.26 -13.73
CA GLY A 122 12.06 7.06 -13.07
C GLY A 122 12.77 7.30 -11.75
N SER A 123 12.79 8.55 -11.26
CA SER A 123 13.39 8.86 -9.96
C SER A 123 12.49 8.40 -8.81
N PRO A 124 13.06 7.80 -7.74
CA PRO A 124 12.25 7.39 -6.60
C PRO A 124 11.56 8.57 -5.92
N VAL A 125 10.29 8.37 -5.57
CA VAL A 125 9.50 9.35 -4.82
C VAL A 125 9.23 8.81 -3.42
N PHE A 126 8.73 7.58 -3.34
CA PHE A 126 8.47 6.93 -2.06
C PHE A 126 8.55 5.42 -2.18
N SER A 127 8.66 4.77 -1.03
CA SER A 127 8.46 3.33 -0.91
C SER A 127 7.56 3.05 0.29
N GLY A 128 6.88 1.92 0.26
CA GLY A 128 5.98 1.51 1.34
C GLY A 128 6.09 0.04 1.63
N THR A 129 5.88 -0.32 2.88
CA THR A 129 5.80 -1.72 3.31
C THR A 129 4.52 -1.91 4.11
N THR A 130 3.73 -2.89 3.70
CA THR A 130 2.49 -3.26 4.36
C THR A 130 2.63 -4.63 4.97
N THR A 131 2.26 -4.77 6.23
CA THR A 131 2.15 -6.07 6.89
C THR A 131 0.66 -6.39 7.07
N ALA A 132 0.17 -7.39 6.35
CA ALA A 132 -1.16 -7.92 6.52
C ALA A 132 -1.09 -9.24 7.29
N ILE A 133 -2.00 -9.44 8.22
CA ILE A 133 -2.04 -10.63 9.06
C ILE A 133 -3.37 -11.33 8.80
N LEU A 134 -3.28 -12.58 8.36
CA LEU A 134 -4.44 -13.41 8.11
C LEU A 134 -4.55 -14.49 9.20
N ARG A 135 -5.75 -14.63 9.74
CA ARG A 135 -6.02 -15.63 10.78
C ARG A 135 -7.40 -16.27 10.67
#